data_cdfee9fb403b56c94c600f00d8d921c8
#
_entry.id   cdfee9fb403b56c94c600f00d8d921c8
#
_cell.length_a   1.000
_cell.length_b   1.000
_cell.length_c   1.000
_cell.angle_alpha   90.00
_cell.angle_beta   90.00
_cell.angle_gamma   90.00
#
_symmetry.space_group_name_H-M   'P 1'
#
loop_
_entity.id
_entity.type
_entity.pdbx_description
1 polymer ?
#
loop_
_entity_poly.entity_id
_entity_poly.type
_entity_poly.pdbx_seq_one_letter_code
_entity_poly.pdbx_strand_id
1 'polypeptide(L)'
;MNQITTQYVTEGGACYEQYVITDPAAKTALTITPERGGMITGFTLDGDEYIWTRRPNFSECNRPRFGVPVLFPSCGNPDGGVHLFDGKAYPMECHGFADLCAWEVESV
;
A
#
# COMPACT_ATOMS: atom_id res chain seq x y z
N MET A 1 5.15 -24.04 1.59
CA MET A 1 4.34 -23.55 0.45
C MET A 1 3.56 -22.33 0.92
N ASN A 2 3.65 -21.27 0.19
CA ASN A 2 2.90 -20.05 0.52
C ASN A 2 1.41 -20.27 0.28
N GLN A 3 0.61 -19.69 1.15
CA GLN A 3 -0.84 -19.68 1.03
C GLN A 3 -1.31 -18.24 0.87
N ILE A 4 -2.32 -18.03 0.05
CA ILE A 4 -2.93 -16.71 -0.14
C ILE A 4 -4.39 -16.81 0.27
N THR A 5 -4.80 -15.93 1.16
CA THR A 5 -6.18 -15.80 1.62
C THR A 5 -6.63 -14.36 1.53
N THR A 6 -7.94 -14.14 1.49
CA THR A 6 -8.52 -12.80 1.53
C THR A 6 -9.21 -12.55 2.85
N GLN A 7 -9.19 -11.31 3.29
CA GLN A 7 -9.94 -10.81 4.44
C GLN A 7 -10.45 -9.41 4.16
N TYR A 8 -11.32 -8.90 5.01
CA TYR A 8 -11.88 -7.57 4.88
C TYR A 8 -11.66 -6.77 6.15
N VAL A 9 -11.30 -5.51 5.99
CA VAL A 9 -11.21 -4.54 7.08
C VAL A 9 -12.19 -3.40 6.82
N THR A 10 -12.97 -3.04 7.85
CA THR A 10 -13.90 -1.92 7.77
C THR A 10 -13.41 -0.80 8.68
N GLU A 11 -13.16 0.36 8.09
CA GLU A 11 -12.74 1.57 8.79
C GLU A 11 -13.42 2.80 8.19
N GLY A 12 -13.89 3.73 9.04
CA GLY A 12 -14.52 4.97 8.59
C GLY A 12 -15.73 4.78 7.66
N GLY A 13 -16.44 3.66 7.77
CA GLY A 13 -17.57 3.34 6.90
C GLY A 13 -17.19 2.75 5.55
N ALA A 14 -15.89 2.60 5.25
CA ALA A 14 -15.40 1.93 4.06
C ALA A 14 -14.92 0.52 4.39
N CYS A 15 -15.11 -0.41 3.44
CA CYS A 15 -14.68 -1.79 3.54
C CYS A 15 -13.59 -2.04 2.49
N TYR A 16 -12.43 -2.54 2.93
CA TYR A 16 -11.29 -2.82 2.07
C TYR A 16 -11.00 -4.31 2.05
N GLU A 17 -10.84 -4.86 0.85
CA GLU A 17 -10.33 -6.22 0.68
C GLU A 17 -8.81 -6.24 0.90
N GLN A 18 -8.34 -7.22 1.65
CA GLN A 18 -6.93 -7.43 1.91
C GLN A 18 -6.53 -8.84 1.50
N TYR A 19 -5.34 -8.96 0.93
CA TYR A 19 -4.71 -10.23 0.61
C TYR A 19 -3.65 -10.54 1.64
N VAL A 20 -3.71 -11.74 2.22
CA VAL A 20 -2.76 -12.21 3.22
C VAL A 20 -1.97 -13.38 2.62
N ILE A 21 -0.67 -13.17 2.47
CA ILE A 21 0.27 -14.16 1.96
C ILE A 21 1.01 -14.73 3.15
N THR A 22 0.86 -16.02 3.41
CA THR A 22 1.50 -16.69 4.55
C THR A 22 2.52 -17.73 4.09
N ASP A 23 3.64 -17.78 4.80
CA ASP A 23 4.60 -18.88 4.75
C ASP A 23 4.64 -19.55 6.13
N PRO A 24 3.97 -20.70 6.28
CA PRO A 24 3.95 -21.41 7.56
C PRO A 24 5.31 -21.90 8.03
N ALA A 25 6.22 -22.23 7.10
CA ALA A 25 7.56 -22.70 7.43
C ALA A 25 8.44 -21.59 7.99
N ALA A 26 8.34 -20.39 7.39
CA ALA A 26 9.02 -19.20 7.88
C ALA A 26 8.25 -18.49 9.01
N LYS A 27 7.03 -18.91 9.31
CA LYS A 27 6.11 -18.26 10.26
C LYS A 27 5.88 -16.79 9.97
N THR A 28 5.77 -16.45 8.68
CA THR A 28 5.54 -15.08 8.22
C THR A 28 4.15 -14.92 7.61
N ALA A 29 3.61 -13.71 7.73
CA ALA A 29 2.42 -13.29 7.01
C ALA A 29 2.57 -11.85 6.52
N LEU A 30 2.27 -11.62 5.25
CA LEU A 30 2.29 -10.32 4.60
C LEU A 30 0.86 -9.93 4.24
N THR A 31 0.42 -8.73 4.63
CA THR A 31 -0.91 -8.21 4.30
C THR A 31 -0.79 -7.06 3.31
N ILE A 32 -1.51 -7.14 2.19
CA ILE A 32 -1.57 -6.12 1.16
C ILE A 32 -3.00 -5.62 1.04
N THR A 33 -3.18 -4.30 0.89
CA THR A 33 -4.47 -3.65 0.65
C THR A 33 -4.46 -2.97 -0.73
N PRO A 34 -4.95 -3.66 -1.78
CA PRO A 34 -4.86 -3.15 -3.16
C PRO A 34 -5.56 -1.81 -3.37
N GLU A 35 -6.76 -1.63 -2.86
CA GLU A 35 -7.52 -0.38 -3.01
C GLU A 35 -6.86 0.85 -2.38
N ARG A 36 -5.86 0.65 -1.53
CA ARG A 36 -5.05 1.71 -0.91
C ARG A 36 -3.67 1.79 -1.54
N GLY A 37 -3.60 1.80 -2.87
CA GLY A 37 -2.36 1.95 -3.63
C GLY A 37 -1.44 0.73 -3.57
N GLY A 38 -1.98 -0.47 -3.42
CA GLY A 38 -1.18 -1.70 -3.31
C GLY A 38 -0.32 -1.75 -2.04
N MET A 39 -0.70 -1.00 -1.03
CA MET A 39 0.08 -0.84 0.21
C MET A 39 0.24 -2.15 0.97
N ILE A 40 1.45 -2.42 1.44
CA ILE A 40 1.68 -3.43 2.47
C ILE A 40 1.26 -2.83 3.81
N THR A 41 0.25 -3.43 4.43
CA THR A 41 -0.36 -2.92 5.68
C THR A 41 -0.05 -3.78 6.89
N GLY A 42 0.60 -4.91 6.69
CA GLY A 42 1.03 -5.78 7.78
C GLY A 42 2.14 -6.73 7.35
N PHE A 43 3.06 -7.00 8.26
CA PHE A 43 4.04 -8.05 8.14
C PHE A 43 4.32 -8.63 9.51
N THR A 44 3.97 -9.89 9.70
CA THR A 44 4.25 -10.60 10.97
C THR A 44 5.34 -11.64 10.76
N LEU A 45 6.16 -11.80 11.79
CA LEU A 45 7.13 -12.87 11.93
C LEU A 45 6.98 -13.48 13.31
N ASP A 46 6.74 -14.79 13.35
CA ASP A 46 6.53 -15.56 14.60
C ASP A 46 5.44 -14.96 15.52
N GLY A 47 4.43 -14.30 14.91
CA GLY A 47 3.31 -13.65 15.59
C GLY A 47 3.51 -12.18 15.94
N ASP A 48 4.71 -11.65 15.83
CA ASP A 48 5.00 -10.24 16.09
C ASP A 48 4.80 -9.38 14.82
N GLU A 49 4.08 -8.26 14.94
CA GLU A 49 3.84 -7.31 13.85
C GLU A 49 4.98 -6.31 13.73
N TYR A 50 5.52 -6.15 12.51
CA TYR A 50 6.66 -5.27 12.22
C TYR A 50 6.29 -4.02 11.42
N ILE A 51 5.08 -3.97 10.84
CA ILE A 51 4.62 -2.80 10.08
C ILE A 51 3.74 -1.93 10.96
N TRP A 52 4.19 -0.70 11.18
CA TRP A 52 3.37 0.27 11.90
C TRP A 52 2.22 0.76 11.01
N THR A 53 1.00 0.57 11.47
CA THR A 53 -0.21 1.04 10.79
C THR A 53 -1.07 1.79 11.78
N ARG A 54 -1.20 3.09 11.56
CA ARG A 54 -2.01 3.93 12.43
C ARG A 54 -3.48 3.74 12.13
N ARG A 55 -4.24 3.34 13.12
CA ARG A 55 -5.70 3.22 13.05
C ARG A 55 -6.35 4.28 13.94
N PRO A 56 -7.51 4.81 13.58
CA PRO A 56 -8.41 4.49 12.47
C PRO A 56 -8.14 5.25 11.16
N ASN A 57 -7.02 5.95 11.01
CA ASN A 57 -6.76 6.86 9.89
C ASN A 57 -6.55 6.17 8.53
N PHE A 58 -6.74 4.87 8.43
CA PHE A 58 -6.55 4.10 7.21
C PHE A 58 -7.49 4.56 6.08
N SER A 59 -8.73 4.91 6.41
CA SER A 59 -9.73 5.39 5.47
C SER A 59 -9.86 6.91 5.40
N GLU A 60 -9.38 7.63 6.41
CA GLU A 60 -9.59 9.07 6.54
C GLU A 60 -8.57 9.91 5.76
N CYS A 61 -7.44 9.34 5.39
CA CYS A 61 -6.33 10.05 4.78
C CYS A 61 -6.20 9.68 3.30
N ASN A 62 -6.21 10.67 2.42
CA ASN A 62 -5.98 10.46 1.00
C ASN A 62 -4.58 9.85 0.74
N ARG A 63 -3.59 10.25 1.53
CA ARG A 63 -2.23 9.71 1.48
C ARG A 63 -1.83 9.22 2.87
N PRO A 64 -2.11 7.95 3.19
CA PRO A 64 -1.75 7.39 4.49
C PRO A 64 -0.24 7.44 4.73
N ARG A 65 0.16 7.84 5.94
CA ARG A 65 1.57 7.90 6.34
C ARG A 65 1.92 6.75 7.28
N PHE A 66 1.58 5.55 6.86
CA PHE A 66 1.83 4.30 7.59
C PHE A 66 1.88 3.14 6.61
N GLY A 67 2.30 1.98 7.06
CA GLY A 67 2.51 0.83 6.18
C GLY A 67 3.71 1.03 5.25
N VAL A 68 3.74 0.28 4.17
CA VAL A 68 4.75 0.39 3.11
C VAL A 68 4.04 0.74 1.80
N PRO A 69 3.98 2.01 1.42
CA PRO A 69 3.32 2.44 0.19
C PRO A 69 4.19 2.15 -1.03
N VAL A 70 3.57 2.07 -2.19
CA VAL A 70 4.27 2.07 -3.48
C VAL A 70 4.40 3.51 -3.97
N LEU A 71 5.63 3.99 -4.09
CA LEU A 71 5.93 5.34 -4.53
C LEU A 71 6.32 5.34 -6.01
N PHE A 72 5.48 5.95 -6.86
CA PHE A 72 5.70 6.02 -8.30
C PHE A 72 4.97 7.24 -8.90
N PRO A 73 5.57 7.94 -9.91
CA PRO A 73 6.86 7.67 -10.54
C PRO A 73 8.07 8.22 -9.79
N SER A 74 7.87 8.92 -8.68
CA SER A 74 8.97 9.51 -7.92
C SER A 74 8.94 9.09 -6.45
N CYS A 75 10.12 9.04 -5.84
CA CYS A 75 10.28 8.87 -4.40
C CYS A 75 10.75 10.22 -3.83
N GLY A 76 9.85 10.95 -3.19
CA GLY A 76 10.10 12.29 -2.67
C GLY A 76 9.51 13.38 -3.54
N ASN A 77 10.00 14.62 -3.36
CA ASN A 77 9.57 15.77 -4.15
C ASN A 77 10.35 15.86 -5.45
N PRO A 78 9.69 15.91 -6.61
CA PRO A 78 10.40 16.22 -7.86
C PRO A 78 10.83 17.68 -7.89
N ASP A 79 11.97 17.95 -8.55
CA ASP A 79 12.49 19.30 -8.72
C ASP A 79 11.48 20.19 -9.44
N GLY A 80 11.20 21.36 -8.87
CA GLY A 80 10.22 22.30 -9.41
C GLY A 80 8.78 21.80 -9.44
N GLY A 81 8.47 20.70 -8.74
CA GLY A 81 7.11 20.12 -8.70
C GLY A 81 6.66 19.50 -10.02
N VAL A 82 7.60 19.10 -10.87
CA VAL A 82 7.31 18.50 -12.19
C VAL A 82 8.15 17.25 -12.43
N HIS A 83 7.59 16.35 -13.20
CA HIS A 83 8.31 15.19 -13.76
C HIS A 83 8.46 15.40 -15.26
N LEU A 84 9.70 15.32 -15.75
CA LEU A 84 9.98 15.45 -17.18
C LEU A 84 9.97 14.07 -17.84
N PHE A 85 9.12 13.91 -18.83
CA PHE A 85 9.05 12.70 -19.63
C PHE A 85 8.92 13.06 -21.11
N ASP A 86 9.82 12.54 -21.93
CA ASP A 86 9.88 12.76 -23.37
C ASP A 86 9.79 14.25 -23.74
N GLY A 87 10.57 15.09 -23.05
CA GLY A 87 10.62 16.53 -23.26
C GLY A 87 9.40 17.31 -22.78
N LYS A 88 8.43 16.66 -22.13
CA LYS A 88 7.22 17.27 -21.60
C LYS A 88 7.24 17.28 -20.08
N ALA A 89 6.83 18.41 -19.49
CA ALA A 89 6.70 18.57 -18.05
C ALA A 89 5.29 18.17 -17.58
N TYR A 90 5.24 17.30 -16.58
CA TYR A 90 3.99 16.89 -15.92
C TYR A 90 4.02 17.38 -14.48
N PRO A 91 3.02 18.13 -14.00
CA PRO A 91 2.90 18.47 -12.60
C PRO A 91 2.87 17.20 -11.75
N MET A 92 3.64 17.16 -10.68
CA MET A 92 3.78 15.97 -9.86
C MET A 92 3.91 16.36 -8.40
N GLU A 93 3.07 15.73 -7.57
CA GLU A 93 3.16 15.85 -6.12
C GLU A 93 4.30 15.00 -5.56
N CYS A 94 4.64 15.25 -4.29
CA CYS A 94 5.55 14.40 -3.54
C CYS A 94 5.11 12.92 -3.64
N HIS A 95 6.04 12.03 -3.99
CA HIS A 95 5.83 10.60 -4.19
C HIS A 95 4.98 10.20 -5.40
N GLY A 96 4.58 11.14 -6.24
CA GLY A 96 3.77 10.83 -7.43
C GLY A 96 2.32 10.49 -7.10
N PHE A 97 1.79 9.38 -7.65
CA PHE A 97 0.36 9.10 -7.58
C PHE A 97 -0.01 7.63 -7.36
N ALA A 98 0.91 6.68 -7.43
CA ALA A 98 0.57 5.26 -7.35
C ALA A 98 -0.08 4.87 -6.02
N ASP A 99 0.38 5.47 -4.93
CA ASP A 99 -0.14 5.27 -3.57
C ASP A 99 -1.54 5.87 -3.35
N LEU A 100 -2.01 6.71 -4.29
CA LEU A 100 -3.34 7.32 -4.26
C LEU A 100 -4.37 6.54 -5.10
N CYS A 101 -3.91 5.61 -5.93
CA CYS A 101 -4.76 4.86 -6.84
C CYS A 101 -5.31 3.60 -6.16
N ALA A 102 -6.55 3.26 -6.46
CA ALA A 102 -7.06 1.92 -6.17
C ALA A 102 -6.46 0.94 -7.20
N TRP A 103 -5.83 -0.11 -6.72
CA TRP A 103 -5.24 -1.16 -7.56
C TRP A 103 -6.19 -2.33 -7.67
N GLU A 104 -6.27 -2.90 -8.84
CA GLU A 104 -7.01 -4.12 -9.10
C GLU A 104 -6.07 -5.32 -9.07
N VAL A 105 -6.55 -6.42 -8.52
CA VAL A 105 -5.81 -7.69 -8.52
C VAL A 105 -6.16 -8.43 -9.79
N GLU A 106 -5.18 -8.62 -10.67
CA GLU A 106 -5.36 -9.30 -11.94
C GLU A 106 -5.47 -10.82 -11.78
N SER A 107 -4.63 -11.37 -10.92
CA SER A 107 -4.60 -12.83 -10.64
C SER A 107 -3.92 -13.12 -9.29
N VAL A 108 -4.26 -14.25 -8.74
CA VAL A 108 -3.70 -14.76 -7.47
C VAL A 108 -3.18 -16.18 -7.66
#